data_cede80154db71c58d261ce7f270d57c5
#
_entry.id   cede80154db71c58d261ce7f270d57c5
#
_cell.length_a   1.000
_cell.length_b   1.000
_cell.length_c   1.000
_cell.angle_alpha   90.00
_cell.angle_beta   90.00
_cell.angle_gamma   90.00
#
_symmetry.space_group_name_H-M   'P 1'
#
loop_
_entity.id
_entity.type
_entity.pdbx_description
1 polymer ?
#
loop_
_entity_poly.entity_id
_entity_poly.type
_entity_poly.pdbx_seq_one_letter_code
_entity_poly.pdbx_strand_id
1 'polypeptide(L)'
;MKRRFLLFLCGFIVSLLLSACTRGQGYGVVLWAEKDGPLLNGEVVRVAPKARTEGKLLVRSRRLKGSFEVDAWRVRVFPARSKAEAEEERYEAYRDLYAFARREGLPLREQPNQEARRVYRLREGELVKVLERGEAKVKVGVYEDYWYRVLSQDGSEGWCFGRFLPVFQAAGDPQEQAARLVAQDPLLEALTSTTWRPEYFQEMAAGGRIDLERFRPEIGFFIDASRNLASLVLPGFSRSWEYQEIRSVGPGRYLIAGPELRVAMSSRDRLVLSYYRKEQAVSQVFINFTGELEQLIKSEVERRKTRFREFFDRGPVMSSGGYGRIRLQEGSRFTWEGFGRLGEQVFLRPVQGGGTVDFPYHLSAELRARYDGVITFRFDEYAPGEGTSFLYKFDESGVRFEYLSLRYIQDQEAVGVNPAPLVVYFSFGRS
;
A
#
# COMPACT_ATOMS: atom_id res chain seq x y z
N MET A 1 22.73 79.05 -39.23
CA MET A 1 22.30 77.97 -40.09
C MET A 1 23.02 76.64 -39.85
N LYS A 2 24.21 76.54 -39.27
CA LYS A 2 25.00 75.31 -39.09
C LYS A 2 24.52 74.40 -37.89
N ARG A 3 23.84 74.96 -36.89
CA ARG A 3 23.42 74.24 -35.71
C ARG A 3 22.10 73.44 -35.87
N ARG A 4 21.22 73.80 -36.79
CA ARG A 4 19.97 73.06 -37.07
C ARG A 4 20.16 71.86 -38.00
N PHE A 5 21.24 71.84 -38.78
CA PHE A 5 21.53 70.68 -39.66
C PHE A 5 22.12 69.52 -38.92
N LEU A 6 22.83 69.74 -37.79
CA LEU A 6 23.42 68.68 -36.99
C LEU A 6 22.39 67.92 -36.17
N LEU A 7 21.31 68.57 -35.73
CA LEU A 7 20.19 67.92 -34.98
C LEU A 7 19.32 67.05 -35.87
N PHE A 8 19.19 67.38 -37.16
CA PHE A 8 18.45 66.50 -38.09
C PHE A 8 19.23 65.26 -38.49
N LEU A 9 20.58 65.37 -38.58
CA LEU A 9 21.42 64.22 -38.92
C LEU A 9 21.53 63.21 -37.74
N CYS A 10 21.58 63.68 -36.50
CA CYS A 10 21.52 62.78 -35.31
C CYS A 10 20.16 62.10 -35.13
N GLY A 11 19.03 62.78 -35.42
CA GLY A 11 17.69 62.19 -35.37
C GLY A 11 17.50 61.11 -36.43
N PHE A 12 18.10 61.27 -37.61
CA PHE A 12 17.99 60.23 -38.65
C PHE A 12 18.87 59.00 -38.38
N ILE A 13 20.05 59.16 -37.77
CA ILE A 13 20.92 58.05 -37.37
C ILE A 13 20.32 57.27 -36.21
N VAL A 14 19.69 57.95 -35.23
CA VAL A 14 18.99 57.27 -34.11
C VAL A 14 17.73 56.52 -34.58
N SER A 15 17.01 57.07 -35.60
CA SER A 15 15.87 56.39 -36.22
C SER A 15 16.29 55.20 -37.06
N LEU A 16 17.47 55.20 -37.68
CA LEU A 16 17.99 54.01 -38.39
C LEU A 16 18.51 52.91 -37.45
N LEU A 17 18.97 53.29 -36.26
CA LEU A 17 19.39 52.29 -35.24
C LEU A 17 18.19 51.57 -34.54
N LEU A 18 17.02 52.18 -34.53
CA LEU A 18 15.79 51.58 -34.00
C LEU A 18 15.07 50.69 -35.02
N SER A 19 15.43 50.76 -36.32
CA SER A 19 14.86 49.86 -37.35
C SER A 19 15.64 48.57 -37.55
N ALA A 20 16.69 48.32 -36.76
CA ALA A 20 17.43 47.06 -36.73
C ALA A 20 16.83 46.04 -35.76
N CYS A 21 15.59 46.26 -35.24
CA CYS A 21 14.88 45.30 -34.45
C CYS A 21 14.27 44.19 -35.32
N THR A 22 15.00 43.10 -35.36
CA THR A 22 14.46 41.72 -35.32
C THR A 22 13.63 41.26 -36.52
N ARG A 23 14.27 41.05 -37.64
CA ARG A 23 13.91 39.93 -38.51
C ARG A 23 14.41 38.65 -37.79
N GLY A 24 13.72 38.29 -36.69
CA GLY A 24 14.14 37.26 -35.79
C GLY A 24 13.98 35.87 -36.40
N GLN A 25 15.08 35.30 -36.82
CA GLN A 25 15.21 33.86 -36.86
C GLN A 25 15.42 33.41 -35.41
N GLY A 26 14.45 32.71 -34.85
CA GLY A 26 14.56 32.04 -33.53
C GLY A 26 15.09 30.62 -33.67
N TYR A 27 15.31 29.99 -32.55
CA TYR A 27 15.59 28.58 -32.44
C TYR A 27 14.50 27.94 -31.57
N GLY A 28 14.17 26.65 -31.81
CA GLY A 28 13.18 25.95 -31.03
C GLY A 28 13.65 24.57 -30.68
N VAL A 29 13.12 24.07 -29.58
CA VAL A 29 13.23 22.65 -29.22
C VAL A 29 11.86 22.00 -29.45
N VAL A 30 11.83 20.92 -30.19
CA VAL A 30 10.61 20.15 -30.45
C VAL A 30 10.25 19.36 -29.19
N LEU A 31 9.17 19.73 -28.51
CA LEU A 31 8.71 19.09 -27.29
C LEU A 31 7.90 17.83 -27.58
N TRP A 32 7.06 17.87 -28.62
CA TRP A 32 6.20 16.77 -29.02
C TRP A 32 6.11 16.68 -30.55
N ALA A 33 6.91 15.78 -31.11
CA ALA A 33 6.89 15.51 -32.53
C ALA A 33 5.58 14.84 -32.95
N GLU A 34 5.16 15.09 -34.21
CA GLU A 34 4.04 14.40 -34.80
C GLU A 34 4.36 12.92 -35.07
N LYS A 35 3.35 12.05 -34.92
CA LYS A 35 3.45 10.67 -35.39
C LYS A 35 3.77 10.67 -36.90
N ASP A 36 4.75 9.90 -37.28
CA ASP A 36 5.22 9.79 -38.69
C ASP A 36 5.70 11.13 -39.28
N GLY A 37 5.87 12.18 -38.47
CA GLY A 37 6.40 13.45 -38.87
C GLY A 37 7.92 13.43 -39.07
N PRO A 38 8.46 14.43 -39.77
CA PRO A 38 9.88 14.49 -40.11
C PRO A 38 10.78 14.87 -38.93
N LEU A 39 10.22 15.45 -37.85
CA LEU A 39 10.94 15.95 -36.70
C LEU A 39 10.97 14.92 -35.55
N LEU A 40 11.96 15.03 -34.67
CA LEU A 40 12.11 14.19 -33.49
C LEU A 40 11.88 15.01 -32.21
N ASN A 41 11.39 14.36 -31.15
CA ASN A 41 11.37 14.95 -29.83
C ASN A 41 12.80 15.39 -29.41
N GLY A 42 12.92 16.57 -28.83
CA GLY A 42 14.20 17.16 -28.42
C GLY A 42 15.00 17.82 -29.56
N GLU A 43 14.60 17.68 -30.82
CA GLU A 43 15.37 18.25 -31.94
C GLU A 43 15.41 19.77 -31.87
N VAL A 44 16.62 20.33 -31.97
CA VAL A 44 16.81 21.79 -32.13
C VAL A 44 16.60 22.19 -33.57
N VAL A 45 15.62 23.05 -33.80
CA VAL A 45 15.23 23.57 -35.13
C VAL A 45 15.43 25.09 -35.22
N ARG A 46 15.59 25.60 -36.46
CA ARG A 46 15.48 27.02 -36.74
C ARG A 46 14.02 27.39 -36.97
N VAL A 47 13.55 28.45 -36.31
CA VAL A 47 12.21 28.97 -36.48
C VAL A 47 12.26 30.14 -37.49
N ALA A 48 11.54 30.02 -38.58
CA ALA A 48 11.42 31.07 -39.59
C ALA A 48 10.41 32.14 -39.14
N PRO A 49 10.58 33.39 -39.63
CA PRO A 49 9.79 34.53 -39.13
C PRO A 49 8.32 34.50 -39.46
N LYS A 50 7.87 33.65 -40.35
CA LYS A 50 6.47 33.61 -40.79
C LYS A 50 6.04 32.20 -41.24
N ALA A 51 5.10 31.62 -40.54
CA ALA A 51 4.32 30.46 -41.02
C ALA A 51 3.24 30.93 -42.01
N ARG A 52 2.76 30.01 -42.85
CA ARG A 52 1.64 30.29 -43.79
C ARG A 52 0.30 30.24 -43.09
N THR A 53 0.22 29.43 -42.02
CA THR A 53 -1.01 29.14 -41.28
C THR A 53 -0.93 29.76 -39.88
N GLU A 54 -2.01 30.36 -39.42
CA GLU A 54 -2.14 30.86 -38.06
C GLU A 54 -2.04 29.71 -37.04
N GLY A 55 -1.37 29.96 -35.90
CA GLY A 55 -1.15 28.93 -34.88
C GLY A 55 -0.02 27.94 -35.21
N LYS A 56 0.62 28.05 -36.37
CA LYS A 56 1.76 27.21 -36.77
C LYS A 56 3.09 27.97 -36.81
N LEU A 57 4.16 27.25 -36.70
CA LEU A 57 5.54 27.70 -36.90
C LEU A 57 6.12 27.05 -38.16
N LEU A 58 6.85 27.78 -38.94
CA LEU A 58 7.67 27.25 -40.02
C LEU A 58 9.08 26.98 -39.44
N VAL A 59 9.42 25.68 -39.36
CA VAL A 59 10.71 25.26 -38.78
C VAL A 59 11.61 24.60 -39.83
N ARG A 60 12.92 24.71 -39.64
CA ARG A 60 13.94 24.03 -40.45
C ARG A 60 14.75 23.13 -39.58
N SER A 61 14.72 21.86 -39.91
CA SER A 61 15.57 20.82 -39.32
C SER A 61 16.99 20.92 -39.87
N ARG A 62 17.99 20.57 -39.02
CA ARG A 62 19.36 20.39 -39.49
C ARG A 62 19.59 19.02 -40.10
N ARG A 63 18.82 18.04 -39.63
CA ARG A 63 18.90 16.65 -40.05
C ARG A 63 18.28 16.45 -41.43
N LEU A 64 17.26 17.20 -41.76
CA LEU A 64 16.46 17.06 -42.97
C LEU A 64 16.56 18.34 -43.84
N LYS A 65 16.66 18.16 -45.14
CA LYS A 65 16.52 19.28 -46.10
C LYS A 65 15.06 19.67 -46.22
N GLY A 66 14.72 20.91 -45.88
CA GLY A 66 13.37 21.42 -46.03
C GLY A 66 12.89 22.28 -44.86
N SER A 67 11.71 22.82 -45.02
CA SER A 67 10.99 23.58 -43.99
C SER A 67 9.66 22.91 -43.77
N PHE A 68 9.26 22.80 -42.52
CA PHE A 68 8.06 22.09 -42.09
C PHE A 68 7.16 23.02 -41.28
N GLU A 69 5.87 22.99 -41.51
CA GLU A 69 4.88 23.67 -40.66
C GLU A 69 4.46 22.73 -39.52
N VAL A 70 4.63 23.18 -38.29
CA VAL A 70 4.25 22.46 -37.07
C VAL A 70 3.37 23.33 -36.20
N ASP A 71 2.50 22.73 -35.38
CA ASP A 71 1.72 23.50 -34.41
C ASP A 71 2.66 24.21 -33.43
N ALA A 72 2.38 25.48 -33.13
CA ALA A 72 3.27 26.33 -32.34
C ALA A 72 3.52 25.77 -30.92
N TRP A 73 2.53 25.09 -30.31
CA TRP A 73 2.63 24.48 -28.99
C TRP A 73 3.58 23.28 -28.93
N ARG A 74 3.91 22.70 -30.09
CA ARG A 74 4.85 21.56 -30.16
C ARG A 74 6.30 21.99 -30.03
N VAL A 75 6.60 23.28 -30.15
CA VAL A 75 7.97 23.79 -30.19
C VAL A 75 8.15 24.92 -29.19
N ARG A 76 9.05 24.78 -28.26
CA ARG A 76 9.46 25.89 -27.37
C ARG A 76 10.50 26.74 -28.03
N VAL A 77 10.19 28.04 -28.23
CA VAL A 77 11.03 28.98 -29.02
C VAL A 77 11.97 29.78 -28.11
N PHE A 78 13.18 29.95 -28.58
CA PHE A 78 14.24 30.68 -27.91
C PHE A 78 14.87 31.75 -28.87
N PRO A 79 15.30 32.90 -28.33
CA PRO A 79 15.92 33.96 -29.17
C PRO A 79 17.33 33.59 -29.64
N ALA A 80 18.05 32.71 -28.94
CA ALA A 80 19.41 32.30 -29.23
C ALA A 80 19.56 30.80 -29.30
N ARG A 81 20.46 30.33 -30.17
CA ARG A 81 20.75 28.91 -30.36
C ARG A 81 21.26 28.23 -29.09
N SER A 82 22.16 28.88 -28.35
CA SER A 82 22.74 28.36 -27.13
C SER A 82 21.66 28.09 -26.04
N LYS A 83 20.61 28.93 -26.01
CA LYS A 83 19.48 28.68 -25.09
C LYS A 83 18.62 27.50 -25.52
N ALA A 84 18.45 27.27 -26.81
CA ALA A 84 17.75 26.09 -27.32
C ALA A 84 18.57 24.82 -27.07
N GLU A 85 19.90 24.86 -27.24
CA GLU A 85 20.78 23.73 -26.95
C GLU A 85 20.81 23.38 -25.43
N ALA A 86 20.83 24.40 -24.58
CA ALA A 86 20.71 24.18 -23.12
C ALA A 86 19.34 23.55 -22.70
N GLU A 87 18.26 23.95 -23.38
CA GLU A 87 16.96 23.34 -23.17
C GLU A 87 16.90 21.92 -23.73
N GLU A 88 17.52 21.63 -24.86
CA GLU A 88 17.66 20.29 -25.43
C GLU A 88 18.33 19.35 -24.41
N GLU A 89 19.46 19.76 -23.83
CA GLU A 89 20.20 19.00 -22.83
C GLU A 89 19.33 18.70 -21.57
N ARG A 90 18.62 19.73 -21.08
CA ARG A 90 17.71 19.59 -19.96
C ARG A 90 16.54 18.65 -20.28
N TYR A 91 16.03 18.68 -21.50
CA TYR A 91 14.91 17.91 -21.99
C TYR A 91 15.27 16.47 -22.35
N GLU A 92 16.56 16.13 -22.47
CA GLU A 92 17.06 14.81 -22.88
C GLU A 92 16.43 13.67 -22.05
N ALA A 93 16.37 13.85 -20.72
CA ALA A 93 15.79 12.87 -19.80
C ALA A 93 14.26 12.64 -19.99
N TYR A 94 13.60 13.57 -20.67
CA TYR A 94 12.14 13.54 -20.88
C TYR A 94 11.76 13.31 -22.34
N ARG A 95 12.75 13.14 -23.25
CA ARG A 95 12.56 13.08 -24.70
C ARG A 95 11.47 12.08 -25.12
N ASP A 96 11.44 10.89 -24.51
CA ASP A 96 10.48 9.85 -24.85
C ASP A 96 9.59 9.48 -23.67
N LEU A 97 9.46 10.39 -22.71
CA LEU A 97 8.66 10.19 -21.52
C LEU A 97 7.25 10.75 -21.70
N TYR A 98 6.27 9.90 -21.53
CA TYR A 98 4.84 10.20 -21.63
C TYR A 98 4.08 9.77 -20.39
N ALA A 99 2.87 10.23 -20.25
CA ALA A 99 1.97 9.80 -19.20
C ALA A 99 0.53 9.82 -19.73
N PHE A 100 -0.38 9.17 -19.01
CA PHE A 100 -1.81 9.25 -19.30
C PHE A 100 -2.61 9.43 -18.00
N ALA A 101 -3.76 10.09 -18.12
CA ALA A 101 -4.63 10.30 -16.97
C ALA A 101 -5.41 9.02 -16.66
N ARG A 102 -5.32 8.51 -15.42
CA ARG A 102 -6.13 7.38 -14.93
C ARG A 102 -7.46 7.78 -14.35
N ARG A 103 -7.84 9.02 -14.46
CA ARG A 103 -9.02 9.55 -13.81
C ARG A 103 -9.55 10.74 -14.59
N GLU A 104 -10.86 10.79 -14.74
CA GLU A 104 -11.57 11.92 -15.34
C GLU A 104 -11.34 13.21 -14.52
N GLY A 105 -11.12 14.31 -15.21
CA GLY A 105 -11.00 15.64 -14.62
C GLY A 105 -9.71 15.87 -13.84
N LEU A 106 -8.63 15.15 -14.13
CA LEU A 106 -7.33 15.31 -13.46
C LEU A 106 -6.75 16.72 -13.78
N PRO A 107 -6.52 17.60 -12.77
CA PRO A 107 -6.18 18.99 -13.03
C PRO A 107 -4.73 19.19 -13.43
N LEU A 108 -4.50 19.98 -14.48
CA LEU A 108 -3.24 20.67 -14.73
C LEU A 108 -3.26 22.03 -14.02
N ARG A 109 -2.17 22.40 -13.39
CA ARG A 109 -2.03 23.61 -12.58
C ARG A 109 -0.85 24.45 -13.04
N GLU A 110 -0.90 25.76 -12.78
CA GLU A 110 0.20 26.68 -13.14
C GLU A 110 1.50 26.40 -12.36
N GLN A 111 1.37 25.87 -11.12
CA GLN A 111 2.49 25.58 -10.23
C GLN A 111 2.30 24.20 -9.56
N PRO A 112 3.38 23.55 -9.10
CA PRO A 112 3.32 22.22 -8.49
C PRO A 112 2.79 22.25 -7.05
N ASN A 113 1.61 22.79 -6.85
CA ASN A 113 0.90 22.80 -5.56
C ASN A 113 -0.62 22.70 -5.76
N GLN A 114 -1.34 22.28 -4.71
CA GLN A 114 -2.78 22.04 -4.75
C GLN A 114 -3.63 23.31 -4.90
N GLU A 115 -3.12 24.44 -4.49
CA GLU A 115 -3.85 25.70 -4.44
C GLU A 115 -3.66 26.53 -5.71
N ALA A 116 -2.64 26.19 -6.51
CA ALA A 116 -2.37 26.87 -7.76
C ALA A 116 -3.56 26.80 -8.73
N ARG A 117 -3.73 27.85 -9.52
CA ARG A 117 -4.79 27.96 -10.51
C ARG A 117 -4.76 26.78 -11.48
N ARG A 118 -5.92 26.22 -11.78
CA ARG A 118 -6.10 25.16 -12.77
C ARG A 118 -6.11 25.75 -14.16
N VAL A 119 -5.28 25.22 -15.06
CA VAL A 119 -5.19 25.65 -16.47
C VAL A 119 -5.96 24.72 -17.38
N TYR A 120 -6.04 23.43 -17.02
CA TYR A 120 -6.73 22.42 -17.84
C TYR A 120 -7.23 21.25 -16.96
N ARG A 121 -8.08 20.40 -17.52
CA ARG A 121 -8.53 19.13 -16.90
C ARG A 121 -8.38 18.00 -17.91
N LEU A 122 -7.51 17.08 -17.61
CA LEU A 122 -7.31 15.88 -18.42
C LEU A 122 -8.53 14.96 -18.35
N ARG A 123 -8.87 14.37 -19.47
CA ARG A 123 -9.87 13.28 -19.55
C ARG A 123 -9.21 11.95 -19.17
N GLU A 124 -10.00 11.00 -18.71
CA GLU A 124 -9.51 9.65 -18.49
C GLU A 124 -8.95 9.05 -19.80
N GLY A 125 -7.76 8.45 -19.71
CA GLY A 125 -7.04 7.91 -20.87
C GLY A 125 -6.29 8.95 -21.71
N GLU A 126 -6.43 10.25 -21.45
CA GLU A 126 -5.73 11.29 -22.23
C GLU A 126 -4.23 11.19 -22.07
N LEU A 127 -3.55 11.06 -23.21
CA LEU A 127 -2.10 11.03 -23.29
C LEU A 127 -1.52 12.44 -23.17
N VAL A 128 -0.47 12.58 -22.39
CA VAL A 128 0.30 13.81 -22.23
C VAL A 128 1.79 13.56 -22.37
N LYS A 129 2.51 14.57 -22.83
CA LYS A 129 3.96 14.56 -22.90
C LYS A 129 4.54 15.06 -21.58
N VAL A 130 5.45 14.32 -20.96
CA VAL A 130 6.17 14.78 -19.78
C VAL A 130 7.32 15.70 -20.20
N LEU A 131 7.37 16.88 -19.60
CA LEU A 131 8.38 17.91 -19.87
C LEU A 131 9.40 18.03 -18.73
N GLU A 132 8.96 17.74 -17.49
CA GLU A 132 9.77 17.94 -16.29
C GLU A 132 9.16 17.15 -15.12
N ARG A 133 9.98 16.73 -14.17
CA ARG A 133 9.57 16.16 -12.88
C ARG A 133 10.02 17.05 -11.74
N GLY A 134 9.19 17.29 -10.75
CA GLY A 134 9.57 17.99 -9.52
C GLY A 134 10.71 17.29 -8.79
N GLU A 135 11.51 18.03 -8.05
CA GLU A 135 12.73 17.55 -7.39
C GLU A 135 12.43 16.52 -6.30
N ALA A 136 11.34 16.70 -5.58
CA ALA A 136 10.97 15.84 -4.44
C ALA A 136 9.52 15.34 -4.51
N LYS A 137 9.25 14.21 -3.85
CA LYS A 137 7.88 13.81 -3.59
C LYS A 137 7.23 14.77 -2.60
N VAL A 138 5.97 15.06 -2.83
CA VAL A 138 5.15 15.98 -2.03
C VAL A 138 3.91 15.23 -1.56
N LYS A 139 3.54 15.46 -0.30
CA LYS A 139 2.31 14.89 0.27
C LYS A 139 1.10 15.75 -0.11
N VAL A 140 0.11 15.12 -0.74
CA VAL A 140 -1.15 15.73 -1.19
C VAL A 140 -2.29 14.91 -0.59
N GLY A 141 -2.89 15.39 0.50
CA GLY A 141 -3.84 14.62 1.31
C GLY A 141 -3.17 13.39 1.92
N VAL A 142 -3.66 12.20 1.57
CA VAL A 142 -3.11 10.90 2.02
C VAL A 142 -2.08 10.31 1.05
N TYR A 143 -1.83 10.95 -0.08
CA TYR A 143 -0.93 10.46 -1.12
C TYR A 143 0.39 11.19 -1.12
N GLU A 144 1.47 10.49 -1.46
CA GLU A 144 2.82 11.05 -1.62
C GLU A 144 3.34 10.68 -3.00
N ASP A 145 3.64 11.70 -3.84
CA ASP A 145 4.14 11.51 -5.19
C ASP A 145 4.85 12.77 -5.71
N TYR A 146 5.46 12.66 -6.89
CA TYR A 146 6.04 13.80 -7.59
C TYR A 146 4.97 14.63 -8.31
N TRP A 147 5.29 15.90 -8.56
CA TRP A 147 4.60 16.70 -9.55
C TRP A 147 5.31 16.55 -10.90
N TYR A 148 4.55 16.45 -11.97
CA TYR A 148 5.06 16.41 -13.35
C TYR A 148 4.51 17.60 -14.13
N ARG A 149 5.41 18.29 -14.83
CA ARG A 149 5.02 19.29 -15.81
C ARG A 149 4.74 18.56 -17.11
N VAL A 150 3.57 18.75 -17.64
CA VAL A 150 3.10 18.01 -18.82
C VAL A 150 2.47 18.93 -19.84
N LEU A 151 2.45 18.46 -21.09
CA LEU A 151 1.86 19.11 -22.23
C LEU A 151 0.78 18.19 -22.82
N SER A 152 -0.44 18.69 -22.95
CA SER A 152 -1.57 17.99 -23.57
C SER A 152 -1.58 18.14 -25.09
N GLN A 153 -2.38 17.35 -25.79
CA GLN A 153 -2.48 17.37 -27.26
C GLN A 153 -3.13 18.64 -27.83
N ASP A 154 -3.84 19.40 -27.00
CA ASP A 154 -4.40 20.71 -27.36
C ASP A 154 -3.43 21.88 -27.10
N GLY A 155 -2.22 21.60 -26.60
CA GLY A 155 -1.22 22.59 -26.30
C GLY A 155 -1.29 23.17 -24.89
N SER A 156 -2.17 22.68 -24.03
CA SER A 156 -2.23 23.10 -22.63
C SER A 156 -1.03 22.54 -21.85
N GLU A 157 -0.27 23.42 -21.19
CA GLU A 157 0.89 23.06 -20.38
C GLU A 157 0.63 23.35 -18.90
N GLY A 158 1.02 22.45 -17.99
CA GLY A 158 0.83 22.63 -16.56
C GLY A 158 1.39 21.50 -15.73
N TRP A 159 1.31 21.67 -14.41
CA TRP A 159 1.75 20.69 -13.41
C TRP A 159 0.62 19.77 -13.00
N CYS A 160 0.88 18.48 -13.02
CA CYS A 160 -0.04 17.43 -12.57
C CYS A 160 0.61 16.60 -11.47
N PHE A 161 -0.17 16.26 -10.44
CA PHE A 161 0.27 15.36 -9.36
C PHE A 161 0.30 13.91 -9.85
N GLY A 162 1.42 13.21 -9.65
CA GLY A 162 1.74 11.92 -10.25
C GLY A 162 0.81 10.76 -9.88
N ARG A 163 0.15 10.81 -8.72
CA ARG A 163 -0.66 9.69 -8.20
C ARG A 163 -1.63 9.05 -9.20
N PHE A 164 -2.22 9.84 -10.07
CA PHE A 164 -3.17 9.37 -11.10
C PHE A 164 -2.66 9.64 -12.52
N LEU A 165 -1.34 9.82 -12.65
CA LEU A 165 -0.66 10.11 -13.89
C LEU A 165 0.49 9.09 -14.11
N PRO A 166 0.19 7.82 -14.47
CA PRO A 166 1.22 6.84 -14.78
C PRO A 166 2.15 7.34 -15.88
N VAL A 167 3.45 7.39 -15.57
CA VAL A 167 4.51 7.82 -16.48
C VAL A 167 5.17 6.59 -17.08
N PHE A 168 5.44 6.62 -18.39
CA PHE A 168 6.10 5.53 -19.11
C PHE A 168 7.06 6.05 -20.18
N GLN A 169 8.10 5.25 -20.46
CA GLN A 169 9.01 5.47 -21.58
C GLN A 169 8.38 4.91 -22.84
N ALA A 170 8.24 5.72 -23.88
CA ALA A 170 7.71 5.26 -25.15
C ALA A 170 8.77 4.41 -25.92
N ALA A 171 8.36 3.22 -26.33
CA ALA A 171 9.16 2.31 -27.17
C ALA A 171 8.39 2.04 -28.48
N GLY A 172 7.96 3.12 -29.15
CA GLY A 172 7.14 3.08 -30.35
C GLY A 172 6.08 4.17 -30.34
N ASP A 173 4.86 3.87 -30.82
CA ASP A 173 3.75 4.81 -30.76
C ASP A 173 3.26 5.00 -29.32
N PRO A 174 3.44 6.20 -28.74
CA PRO A 174 3.04 6.47 -27.36
C PRO A 174 1.50 6.32 -27.15
N GLN A 175 0.70 6.62 -28.17
CA GLN A 175 -0.76 6.52 -28.07
C GLN A 175 -1.22 5.06 -27.98
N GLU A 176 -0.67 4.19 -28.82
CA GLU A 176 -0.97 2.75 -28.75
C GLU A 176 -0.44 2.11 -27.45
N GLN A 177 0.73 2.54 -27.00
CA GLN A 177 1.28 2.06 -25.73
C GLN A 177 0.43 2.53 -24.54
N ALA A 178 0.01 3.81 -24.51
CA ALA A 178 -0.90 4.32 -23.50
C ALA A 178 -2.22 3.56 -23.50
N ALA A 179 -2.84 3.34 -24.66
CA ALA A 179 -4.09 2.59 -24.78
C ALA A 179 -3.96 1.17 -24.21
N ARG A 180 -2.85 0.48 -24.47
CA ARG A 180 -2.56 -0.84 -23.85
C ARG A 180 -2.40 -0.77 -22.35
N LEU A 181 -1.70 0.25 -21.84
CA LEU A 181 -1.50 0.45 -20.40
C LEU A 181 -2.77 0.90 -19.69
N VAL A 182 -3.66 1.65 -20.34
CA VAL A 182 -4.99 1.99 -19.83
C VAL A 182 -5.86 0.74 -19.74
N ALA A 183 -5.79 -0.15 -20.74
CA ALA A 183 -6.51 -1.43 -20.72
C ALA A 183 -5.99 -2.40 -19.65
N GLN A 184 -4.73 -2.26 -19.22
CA GLN A 184 -4.16 -3.00 -18.10
C GLN A 184 -4.53 -2.34 -16.78
N ASP A 185 -5.32 -3.01 -15.96
CA ASP A 185 -5.58 -2.58 -14.58
C ASP A 185 -4.67 -3.35 -13.61
N PRO A 186 -3.51 -2.78 -13.21
CA PRO A 186 -2.58 -3.49 -12.35
C PRO A 186 -3.09 -3.65 -10.90
N LEU A 187 -4.14 -2.92 -10.52
CA LEU A 187 -4.81 -3.17 -9.24
C LEU A 187 -5.78 -4.34 -9.37
N LEU A 188 -6.47 -4.47 -10.50
CA LEU A 188 -7.30 -5.65 -10.79
C LEU A 188 -6.45 -6.91 -10.89
N GLU A 189 -5.30 -6.83 -11.57
CA GLU A 189 -4.32 -7.93 -11.62
C GLU A 189 -3.87 -8.33 -10.20
N ALA A 190 -3.45 -7.37 -9.38
CA ALA A 190 -3.08 -7.63 -7.99
C ALA A 190 -4.25 -8.19 -7.18
N LEU A 191 -5.47 -7.67 -7.37
CA LEU A 191 -6.67 -8.15 -6.70
C LEU A 191 -6.91 -9.65 -6.94
N THR A 192 -6.74 -10.10 -8.18
CA THR A 192 -7.06 -11.49 -8.60
C THR A 192 -5.90 -12.47 -8.42
N SER A 193 -4.65 -12.00 -8.34
CA SER A 193 -3.46 -12.86 -8.23
C SER A 193 -2.93 -13.01 -6.81
N THR A 194 -3.38 -12.17 -5.87
CA THR A 194 -2.87 -12.12 -4.50
C THR A 194 -3.80 -12.86 -3.53
N THR A 195 -3.21 -13.59 -2.58
CA THR A 195 -3.92 -14.05 -1.39
C THR A 195 -3.96 -12.93 -0.36
N TRP A 196 -5.15 -12.41 -0.13
CA TRP A 196 -5.35 -11.27 0.77
C TRP A 196 -5.55 -11.74 2.20
N ARG A 197 -4.66 -11.31 3.12
CA ARG A 197 -4.74 -11.63 4.54
C ARG A 197 -5.30 -10.45 5.33
N PRO A 198 -6.09 -10.67 6.41
CA PRO A 198 -6.47 -9.58 7.31
C PRO A 198 -5.24 -8.85 7.85
N GLU A 199 -5.34 -7.54 8.05
CA GLU A 199 -4.22 -6.69 8.48
C GLU A 199 -3.53 -7.18 9.77
N TYR A 200 -4.26 -7.79 10.69
CA TYR A 200 -3.72 -8.32 11.93
C TYR A 200 -2.66 -9.44 11.74
N PHE A 201 -2.56 -10.04 10.53
CA PHE A 201 -1.46 -10.95 10.22
C PHE A 201 -0.10 -10.25 10.29
N GLN A 202 -0.02 -9.03 9.76
CA GLN A 202 1.19 -8.23 9.84
C GLN A 202 1.53 -7.83 11.28
N GLU A 203 0.51 -7.47 12.06
CA GLU A 203 0.66 -7.08 13.46
C GLU A 203 1.17 -8.25 14.32
N MET A 204 0.56 -9.43 14.15
CA MET A 204 0.99 -10.66 14.84
C MET A 204 2.41 -11.07 14.46
N ALA A 205 2.76 -11.02 13.18
CA ALA A 205 4.09 -11.36 12.69
C ALA A 205 5.14 -10.38 13.22
N ALA A 206 4.88 -9.08 13.16
CA ALA A 206 5.77 -8.04 13.65
C ALA A 206 5.96 -8.11 15.18
N GLY A 207 4.90 -8.43 15.91
CA GLY A 207 4.93 -8.59 17.37
C GLY A 207 5.49 -9.93 17.84
N GLY A 208 5.65 -10.92 16.96
CA GLY A 208 6.07 -12.29 17.30
C GLY A 208 5.06 -13.01 18.22
N ARG A 209 3.79 -12.61 18.21
CA ARG A 209 2.72 -13.14 19.06
C ARG A 209 1.62 -13.76 18.20
N ILE A 210 1.84 -15.00 17.79
CA ILE A 210 0.99 -15.70 16.84
C ILE A 210 -0.17 -16.39 17.55
N ASP A 211 -1.39 -15.99 17.22
CA ASP A 211 -2.61 -16.68 17.59
C ASP A 211 -2.91 -17.80 16.57
N LEU A 212 -2.67 -19.06 16.94
CA LEU A 212 -2.86 -20.20 16.04
C LEU A 212 -4.32 -20.43 15.62
N GLU A 213 -5.29 -19.81 16.28
CA GLU A 213 -6.70 -19.90 15.89
C GLU A 213 -7.05 -18.87 14.80
N ARG A 214 -6.35 -17.74 14.77
CA ARG A 214 -6.59 -16.62 13.86
C ARG A 214 -5.53 -16.49 12.77
N PHE A 215 -4.35 -17.07 12.95
CA PHE A 215 -3.23 -16.98 12.01
C PHE A 215 -3.07 -18.32 11.28
N ARG A 216 -3.99 -18.60 10.35
CA ARG A 216 -4.04 -19.86 9.60
C ARG A 216 -4.06 -19.65 8.10
N PRO A 217 -3.53 -20.60 7.29
CA PRO A 217 -3.50 -20.51 5.84
C PRO A 217 -4.88 -20.33 5.19
N GLU A 218 -5.94 -20.87 5.82
CA GLU A 218 -7.31 -20.81 5.31
C GLU A 218 -7.96 -19.44 5.50
N ILE A 219 -7.44 -18.61 6.41
CA ILE A 219 -8.00 -17.30 6.72
C ILE A 219 -7.54 -16.27 5.70
N GLY A 220 -8.48 -15.63 5.03
CA GLY A 220 -8.19 -14.62 4.02
C GLY A 220 -9.36 -14.33 3.10
N PHE A 221 -9.09 -13.47 2.14
CA PHE A 221 -9.95 -13.21 1.00
C PHE A 221 -9.26 -13.75 -0.26
N PHE A 222 -9.96 -14.56 -1.02
CA PHE A 222 -9.46 -15.33 -2.14
C PHE A 222 -10.33 -15.10 -3.38
N ILE A 223 -9.71 -14.95 -4.52
CA ILE A 223 -10.41 -14.90 -5.81
C ILE A 223 -9.88 -16.04 -6.69
N ASP A 224 -10.77 -16.95 -7.02
CA ASP A 224 -10.53 -18.01 -8.02
C ASP A 224 -11.14 -17.56 -9.35
N ALA A 225 -10.34 -16.95 -10.20
CA ALA A 225 -10.79 -16.46 -11.50
C ALA A 225 -11.18 -17.60 -12.45
N SER A 226 -10.66 -18.83 -12.25
CA SER A 226 -11.00 -19.98 -13.09
C SER A 226 -12.39 -20.52 -12.82
N ARG A 227 -12.90 -20.31 -11.61
CA ARG A 227 -14.24 -20.71 -11.18
C ARG A 227 -15.21 -19.54 -11.02
N ASN A 228 -14.75 -18.33 -11.26
CA ASN A 228 -15.52 -17.10 -10.99
C ASN A 228 -16.06 -17.07 -9.54
N LEU A 229 -15.21 -17.41 -8.59
CA LEU A 229 -15.57 -17.53 -7.17
C LEU A 229 -14.71 -16.61 -6.30
N ALA A 230 -15.35 -15.79 -5.49
CA ALA A 230 -14.71 -15.01 -4.45
C ALA A 230 -15.05 -15.61 -3.08
N SER A 231 -14.07 -15.85 -2.22
CA SER A 231 -14.27 -16.48 -0.92
C SER A 231 -13.62 -15.66 0.19
N LEU A 232 -14.36 -15.45 1.26
CA LEU A 232 -13.89 -14.81 2.49
C LEU A 232 -14.00 -15.78 3.64
N VAL A 233 -12.86 -16.10 4.26
CA VAL A 233 -12.76 -16.96 5.43
C VAL A 233 -12.12 -16.16 6.57
N LEU A 234 -12.84 -16.04 7.66
CA LEU A 234 -12.43 -15.36 8.90
C LEU A 234 -12.76 -16.25 10.10
N PRO A 235 -12.22 -16.01 11.29
CA PRO A 235 -12.60 -16.71 12.50
C PRO A 235 -14.13 -16.63 12.74
N GLY A 236 -14.80 -17.78 12.75
CA GLY A 236 -16.25 -17.86 12.93
C GLY A 236 -17.10 -17.29 11.78
N PHE A 237 -16.51 -17.08 10.60
CA PHE A 237 -17.24 -16.62 9.42
C PHE A 237 -16.61 -17.17 8.14
N SER A 238 -17.44 -17.77 7.28
CA SER A 238 -17.01 -18.18 5.94
C SER A 238 -18.16 -17.94 4.97
N ARG A 239 -17.86 -17.30 3.85
CA ARG A 239 -18.81 -17.06 2.76
C ARG A 239 -18.10 -17.04 1.41
N SER A 240 -18.78 -17.58 0.40
CA SER A 240 -18.34 -17.51 -0.99
C SER A 240 -19.42 -16.87 -1.86
N TRP A 241 -19.00 -16.19 -2.91
CA TRP A 241 -19.86 -15.53 -3.89
C TRP A 241 -19.42 -15.94 -5.29
N GLU A 242 -20.36 -16.44 -6.07
CA GLU A 242 -20.18 -16.59 -7.50
C GLU A 242 -20.33 -15.21 -8.17
N TYR A 243 -19.50 -14.92 -9.16
CA TYR A 243 -19.57 -13.68 -9.91
C TYR A 243 -19.45 -13.93 -11.41
N GLN A 244 -20.01 -13.06 -12.22
CA GLN A 244 -19.89 -13.12 -13.69
C GLN A 244 -18.67 -12.31 -14.16
N GLU A 245 -18.46 -11.15 -13.54
CA GLU A 245 -17.34 -10.24 -13.83
C GLU A 245 -16.95 -9.47 -12.58
N ILE A 246 -15.71 -9.00 -12.56
CA ILE A 246 -15.23 -7.99 -11.59
C ILE A 246 -15.33 -6.64 -12.29
N ARG A 247 -16.32 -5.84 -11.92
CA ARG A 247 -16.59 -4.56 -12.55
C ARG A 247 -15.86 -3.43 -11.87
N SER A 248 -15.01 -2.72 -12.62
CA SER A 248 -14.41 -1.45 -12.14
C SER A 248 -15.49 -0.37 -12.10
N VAL A 249 -15.59 0.34 -10.98
CA VAL A 249 -16.50 1.47 -10.75
C VAL A 249 -15.76 2.75 -10.43
N GLY A 250 -14.48 2.80 -10.74
CA GLY A 250 -13.57 3.92 -10.56
C GLY A 250 -12.17 3.43 -10.19
N PRO A 251 -11.16 4.30 -10.20
CA PRO A 251 -9.77 3.93 -9.94
C PRO A 251 -9.61 3.16 -8.63
N GLY A 252 -9.19 1.88 -8.72
CA GLY A 252 -9.01 0.99 -7.59
C GLY A 252 -10.30 0.62 -6.84
N ARG A 253 -11.46 0.75 -7.47
CA ARG A 253 -12.75 0.38 -6.88
C ARG A 253 -13.44 -0.66 -7.75
N TYR A 254 -13.79 -1.79 -7.13
CA TYR A 254 -14.36 -2.92 -7.84
C TYR A 254 -15.63 -3.42 -7.15
N LEU A 255 -16.57 -3.87 -7.95
CA LEU A 255 -17.73 -4.63 -7.53
C LEU A 255 -17.52 -6.08 -7.99
N ILE A 256 -17.64 -7.01 -7.04
CA ILE A 256 -17.62 -8.45 -7.27
C ILE A 256 -18.99 -8.95 -6.81
N ALA A 257 -19.65 -9.83 -7.55
CA ALA A 257 -21.00 -10.29 -7.20
C ALA A 257 -21.98 -9.14 -6.89
N GLY A 258 -22.05 -8.15 -7.77
CA GLY A 258 -22.94 -7.01 -7.62
C GLY A 258 -22.59 -6.10 -6.43
N PRO A 259 -23.58 -5.54 -5.71
CA PRO A 259 -23.34 -4.64 -4.59
C PRO A 259 -22.91 -5.32 -3.28
N GLU A 260 -23.00 -6.66 -3.19
CA GLU A 260 -22.74 -7.40 -1.95
C GLU A 260 -21.28 -7.43 -1.56
N LEU A 261 -20.37 -7.37 -2.53
CA LEU A 261 -18.95 -7.45 -2.32
C LEU A 261 -18.24 -6.30 -3.03
N ARG A 262 -17.70 -5.37 -2.26
CA ARG A 262 -17.02 -4.18 -2.77
C ARG A 262 -15.57 -4.17 -2.31
N VAL A 263 -14.68 -3.83 -3.23
CA VAL A 263 -13.25 -3.69 -2.98
C VAL A 263 -12.80 -2.28 -3.27
N ALA A 264 -12.03 -1.70 -2.36
CA ALA A 264 -11.33 -0.44 -2.59
C ALA A 264 -9.83 -0.65 -2.36
N MET A 265 -9.02 -0.50 -3.39
CA MET A 265 -7.57 -0.63 -3.34
C MET A 265 -6.90 0.74 -3.41
N SER A 266 -5.98 1.00 -2.49
CA SER A 266 -5.13 2.19 -2.51
C SER A 266 -3.74 1.91 -3.10
N SER A 267 -3.33 0.64 -3.10
CA SER A 267 -2.06 0.13 -3.64
C SER A 267 -2.22 -1.33 -4.03
N ARG A 268 -1.17 -1.93 -4.61
CA ARG A 268 -1.13 -3.38 -4.89
C ARG A 268 -1.06 -4.26 -3.64
N ASP A 269 -0.76 -3.66 -2.48
CA ASP A 269 -0.49 -4.40 -1.24
C ASP A 269 -1.58 -4.25 -0.19
N ARG A 270 -2.60 -3.42 -0.45
CA ARG A 270 -3.62 -3.09 0.55
C ARG A 270 -4.98 -2.83 -0.09
N LEU A 271 -5.99 -3.48 0.44
CA LEU A 271 -7.38 -3.26 0.07
C LEU A 271 -8.30 -3.14 1.29
N VAL A 272 -9.44 -2.51 1.08
CA VAL A 272 -10.59 -2.54 1.99
C VAL A 272 -11.68 -3.36 1.31
N LEU A 273 -12.08 -4.44 1.96
CA LEU A 273 -13.19 -5.28 1.55
C LEU A 273 -14.43 -4.89 2.33
N SER A 274 -15.52 -4.58 1.63
CA SER A 274 -16.83 -4.30 2.24
C SER A 274 -17.82 -5.40 1.84
N TYR A 275 -18.47 -6.00 2.82
CA TYR A 275 -19.39 -7.13 2.67
C TYR A 275 -20.49 -7.07 3.73
N TYR A 276 -21.50 -7.94 3.62
CA TYR A 276 -22.56 -8.04 4.62
C TYR A 276 -22.39 -9.28 5.51
N ARG A 277 -22.45 -9.05 6.83
CA ARG A 277 -22.50 -10.09 7.85
C ARG A 277 -23.77 -9.89 8.68
N LYS A 278 -24.70 -10.88 8.65
CA LYS A 278 -26.00 -10.77 9.35
C LYS A 278 -26.69 -9.42 9.05
N GLU A 279 -26.82 -9.09 7.76
CA GLU A 279 -27.44 -7.86 7.24
C GLU A 279 -26.72 -6.53 7.59
N GLN A 280 -25.65 -6.59 8.37
CA GLN A 280 -24.84 -5.42 8.67
C GLN A 280 -23.69 -5.28 7.66
N ALA A 281 -23.50 -4.08 7.15
CA ALA A 281 -22.35 -3.75 6.31
C ALA A 281 -21.08 -3.71 7.18
N VAL A 282 -20.09 -4.52 6.81
CA VAL A 282 -18.79 -4.60 7.46
C VAL A 282 -17.72 -4.21 6.45
N SER A 283 -16.75 -3.42 6.89
CA SER A 283 -15.55 -3.11 6.09
C SER A 283 -14.32 -3.55 6.86
N GLN A 284 -13.42 -4.27 6.19
CA GLN A 284 -12.20 -4.79 6.79
C GLN A 284 -11.02 -4.59 5.87
N VAL A 285 -9.87 -4.31 6.47
CA VAL A 285 -8.60 -4.13 5.75
C VAL A 285 -7.93 -5.48 5.55
N PHE A 286 -7.45 -5.68 4.32
CA PHE A 286 -6.63 -6.82 3.93
C PHE A 286 -5.34 -6.32 3.29
N ILE A 287 -4.31 -7.12 3.45
CA ILE A 287 -2.96 -6.84 2.94
C ILE A 287 -2.43 -8.01 2.12
N ASN A 288 -1.50 -7.71 1.22
CA ASN A 288 -0.62 -8.71 0.64
C ASN A 288 0.44 -9.07 1.68
N PHE A 289 0.18 -10.14 2.43
CA PHE A 289 1.10 -10.61 3.47
C PHE A 289 2.25 -11.39 2.84
N THR A 290 3.46 -10.84 2.90
CA THR A 290 4.67 -11.42 2.31
C THR A 290 5.53 -12.21 3.31
N GLY A 291 5.10 -12.33 4.57
CA GLY A 291 5.80 -13.11 5.58
C GLY A 291 5.67 -14.63 5.36
N GLU A 292 6.63 -15.38 5.91
CA GLU A 292 6.64 -16.84 5.82
C GLU A 292 5.62 -17.45 6.81
N LEU A 293 4.37 -17.49 6.39
CA LEU A 293 3.21 -17.91 7.20
C LEU A 293 3.45 -19.27 7.89
N GLU A 294 3.84 -20.28 7.13
CA GLU A 294 4.04 -21.63 7.64
C GLU A 294 5.18 -21.70 8.67
N GLN A 295 6.25 -20.95 8.44
CA GLN A 295 7.38 -20.89 9.36
C GLN A 295 7.00 -20.22 10.68
N LEU A 296 6.19 -19.16 10.64
CA LEU A 296 5.68 -18.47 11.84
C LEU A 296 4.77 -19.40 12.65
N ILE A 297 3.86 -20.11 11.99
CA ILE A 297 2.99 -21.11 12.63
C ILE A 297 3.84 -22.22 13.27
N LYS A 298 4.79 -22.79 12.53
CA LYS A 298 5.67 -23.85 13.03
C LYS A 298 6.48 -23.40 14.25
N SER A 299 7.03 -22.20 14.20
CA SER A 299 7.80 -21.63 15.32
C SER A 299 6.95 -21.47 16.58
N GLU A 300 5.71 -21.00 16.43
CA GLU A 300 4.79 -20.87 17.57
C GLU A 300 4.34 -22.23 18.12
N VAL A 301 4.07 -23.21 17.26
CA VAL A 301 3.76 -24.59 17.70
C VAL A 301 4.93 -25.18 18.49
N GLU A 302 6.15 -25.03 18.01
CA GLU A 302 7.35 -25.54 18.71
C GLU A 302 7.61 -24.77 20.03
N ARG A 303 7.35 -23.47 20.07
CA ARG A 303 7.40 -22.70 21.34
C ARG A 303 6.45 -23.29 22.39
N ARG A 304 5.18 -23.54 22.02
CA ARG A 304 4.17 -24.12 22.94
C ARG A 304 4.53 -25.53 23.38
N LYS A 305 5.03 -26.37 22.47
CA LYS A 305 5.53 -27.72 22.82
C LYS A 305 6.70 -27.66 23.78
N THR A 306 7.64 -26.74 23.58
CA THR A 306 8.78 -26.55 24.48
C THR A 306 8.33 -26.17 25.88
N ARG A 307 7.34 -25.25 26.01
CA ARG A 307 6.76 -24.88 27.30
C ARG A 307 6.07 -26.07 27.99
N PHE A 308 5.36 -26.90 27.23
CA PHE A 308 4.77 -28.13 27.79
C PHE A 308 5.85 -29.11 28.30
N ARG A 309 6.92 -29.31 27.52
CA ARG A 309 8.05 -30.17 27.94
C ARG A 309 8.72 -29.65 29.21
N GLU A 310 8.90 -28.37 29.41
CA GLU A 310 9.44 -27.79 30.64
C GLU A 310 8.67 -28.20 31.89
N PHE A 311 7.34 -28.29 31.80
CA PHE A 311 6.53 -28.81 32.90
C PHE A 311 6.63 -30.34 33.03
N PHE A 312 6.56 -31.05 31.91
CA PHE A 312 6.57 -32.51 31.88
C PHE A 312 7.90 -33.10 32.44
N ASP A 313 9.00 -32.51 32.08
CA ASP A 313 10.34 -32.95 32.49
C ASP A 313 10.65 -32.62 33.95
N ARG A 314 10.04 -31.58 34.52
CA ARG A 314 10.15 -31.27 35.96
C ARG A 314 9.37 -32.27 36.82
N GLY A 315 8.27 -32.81 36.27
CA GLY A 315 7.43 -33.83 36.90
C GLY A 315 6.02 -33.82 36.34
N PRO A 316 5.55 -34.92 35.71
CA PRO A 316 4.25 -34.95 35.08
C PRO A 316 3.09 -34.90 36.09
N VAL A 317 3.38 -35.07 37.39
CA VAL A 317 2.40 -35.01 38.47
C VAL A 317 2.71 -33.81 39.37
N MET A 318 1.74 -32.92 39.51
CA MET A 318 1.78 -31.76 40.39
C MET A 318 0.72 -31.88 41.46
N SER A 319 1.07 -31.75 42.73
CA SER A 319 0.16 -31.93 43.86
C SER A 319 0.12 -30.70 44.77
N SER A 320 -1.09 -30.34 45.22
CA SER A 320 -1.35 -29.24 46.16
C SER A 320 -2.28 -29.77 47.29
N GLY A 321 -1.96 -29.47 48.54
CA GLY A 321 -2.75 -29.87 49.68
C GLY A 321 -4.17 -29.29 49.73
N GLY A 322 -4.40 -28.18 49.03
CA GLY A 322 -5.72 -27.53 49.03
C GLY A 322 -6.44 -27.52 47.67
N TYR A 323 -5.70 -27.77 46.58
CA TYR A 323 -6.19 -27.61 45.21
C TYR A 323 -6.03 -28.87 44.36
N GLY A 324 -5.76 -30.00 44.99
CA GLY A 324 -5.77 -31.33 44.39
C GLY A 324 -4.50 -31.65 43.60
N ARG A 325 -4.69 -32.48 42.56
CA ARG A 325 -3.59 -33.07 41.79
C ARG A 325 -3.82 -32.87 40.30
N ILE A 326 -2.82 -32.37 39.60
CA ILE A 326 -2.75 -32.26 38.16
C ILE A 326 -1.79 -33.33 37.65
N ARG A 327 -2.21 -34.12 36.69
CA ARG A 327 -1.39 -35.08 35.96
C ARG A 327 -1.32 -34.67 34.50
N LEU A 328 -0.13 -34.38 34.01
CA LEU A 328 0.14 -34.14 32.59
C LEU A 328 0.35 -35.48 31.88
N GLN A 329 -0.11 -35.57 30.65
CA GLN A 329 0.00 -36.74 29.78
C GLN A 329 0.54 -36.33 28.42
N GLU A 330 1.07 -37.28 27.65
CA GLU A 330 1.51 -37.02 26.26
C GLU A 330 0.40 -36.41 25.44
N GLY A 331 0.78 -35.63 24.40
CA GLY A 331 -0.18 -34.91 23.57
C GLY A 331 -0.81 -33.69 24.23
N SER A 332 -0.14 -33.14 25.29
CA SER A 332 -0.64 -31.98 26.04
C SER A 332 -1.96 -32.17 26.73
N ARG A 333 -2.32 -33.43 27.02
CA ARG A 333 -3.52 -33.78 27.84
C ARG A 333 -3.20 -33.56 29.31
N PHE A 334 -4.24 -33.30 30.11
CA PHE A 334 -4.16 -33.29 31.58
C PHE A 334 -5.41 -33.90 32.20
N THR A 335 -5.24 -34.34 33.46
CA THR A 335 -6.34 -34.56 34.40
C THR A 335 -6.06 -33.73 35.66
N TRP A 336 -7.10 -33.10 36.22
CA TRP A 336 -7.04 -32.33 37.45
C TRP A 336 -8.12 -32.82 38.42
N GLU A 337 -7.71 -33.38 39.53
CA GLU A 337 -8.59 -33.93 40.58
C GLU A 337 -8.49 -33.05 41.83
N GLY A 338 -9.58 -32.91 42.59
CA GLY A 338 -9.59 -32.20 43.86
C GLY A 338 -9.53 -30.68 43.79
N PHE A 339 -9.88 -30.09 42.65
CA PHE A 339 -9.86 -28.64 42.38
C PHE A 339 -11.06 -27.86 42.98
N GLY A 340 -11.97 -28.49 43.70
CA GLY A 340 -13.24 -27.90 44.16
C GLY A 340 -13.12 -26.58 44.95
N ARG A 341 -11.94 -26.29 45.55
CA ARG A 341 -11.69 -25.02 46.23
C ARG A 341 -11.43 -23.80 45.32
N LEU A 342 -11.21 -24.06 44.03
CA LEU A 342 -10.98 -22.97 43.06
C LEU A 342 -12.26 -22.18 42.76
N GLY A 343 -13.42 -22.84 42.87
CA GLY A 343 -14.74 -22.21 42.76
C GLY A 343 -15.07 -21.63 41.39
N GLU A 344 -16.25 -21.06 41.31
CA GLU A 344 -16.80 -20.43 40.10
C GLU A 344 -16.03 -19.18 39.63
N GLN A 345 -15.17 -18.60 40.48
CA GLN A 345 -14.34 -17.43 40.12
C GLN A 345 -13.26 -17.76 39.10
N VAL A 346 -12.87 -19.02 38.99
CA VAL A 346 -11.78 -19.50 38.11
C VAL A 346 -12.31 -20.22 36.88
N PHE A 347 -13.39 -21.00 37.06
CA PHE A 347 -13.93 -21.81 35.98
C PHE A 347 -15.10 -21.09 35.31
N LEU A 348 -15.10 -21.09 33.98
CA LEU A 348 -16.14 -20.47 33.14
C LEU A 348 -17.49 -21.21 33.29
N ARG A 349 -17.45 -22.53 33.64
CA ARG A 349 -18.59 -23.41 33.85
C ARG A 349 -18.13 -24.62 34.65
N PRO A 350 -19.05 -25.48 35.17
CA PRO A 350 -18.70 -26.75 35.83
C PRO A 350 -17.84 -27.61 34.90
N VAL A 351 -16.76 -28.20 35.44
CA VAL A 351 -15.81 -29.06 34.73
C VAL A 351 -15.57 -30.36 35.47
N GLN A 352 -15.23 -31.44 34.71
CA GLN A 352 -14.92 -32.74 35.25
C GLN A 352 -13.44 -33.00 35.50
N GLY A 353 -12.61 -32.07 35.08
CA GLY A 353 -11.18 -32.08 35.35
C GLY A 353 -10.30 -32.71 34.28
N GLY A 354 -10.84 -33.05 33.10
CA GLY A 354 -10.09 -33.50 31.93
C GLY A 354 -9.94 -32.38 30.87
N GLY A 355 -8.86 -32.42 30.09
CA GLY A 355 -8.70 -31.42 29.04
C GLY A 355 -7.31 -31.40 28.40
N THR A 356 -6.97 -30.26 27.79
CA THR A 356 -5.65 -29.98 27.18
C THR A 356 -4.99 -28.76 27.81
N VAL A 357 -3.67 -28.80 27.92
CA VAL A 357 -2.84 -27.69 28.35
C VAL A 357 -2.30 -26.98 27.13
N ASP A 358 -2.34 -25.63 27.13
CA ASP A 358 -1.82 -24.79 26.08
C ASP A 358 -1.04 -23.60 26.68
N PHE A 359 -0.19 -22.98 25.85
CA PHE A 359 0.61 -21.81 26.21
C PHE A 359 0.43 -20.69 25.18
N PRO A 360 -0.82 -20.22 24.98
CA PRO A 360 -1.12 -19.29 23.88
C PRO A 360 -0.58 -17.89 24.11
N TYR A 361 -0.30 -17.51 25.36
CA TYR A 361 -0.01 -16.14 25.72
C TYR A 361 1.48 -15.92 26.01
N HIS A 362 1.93 -14.71 25.71
CA HIS A 362 3.25 -14.19 26.05
C HIS A 362 3.17 -13.33 27.32
N LEU A 363 4.30 -13.05 27.95
CA LEU A 363 4.39 -12.08 29.04
C LEU A 363 4.84 -10.73 28.51
N SER A 364 4.26 -9.64 29.02
CA SER A 364 4.82 -8.30 28.84
C SER A 364 6.22 -8.19 29.45
N ALA A 365 6.99 -7.18 29.07
CA ALA A 365 8.32 -6.96 29.61
C ALA A 365 8.33 -6.85 31.13
N GLU A 366 7.30 -6.21 31.71
CA GLU A 366 7.14 -6.07 33.15
C GLU A 366 6.90 -7.42 33.86
N LEU A 367 6.03 -8.26 33.28
CA LEU A 367 5.68 -9.54 33.90
C LEU A 367 6.78 -10.59 33.77
N ARG A 368 7.65 -10.52 32.76
CA ARG A 368 8.81 -11.42 32.61
C ARG A 368 9.81 -11.37 33.79
N ALA A 369 9.86 -10.26 34.50
CA ALA A 369 10.67 -10.16 35.70
C ALA A 369 10.15 -11.00 36.90
N ARG A 370 8.83 -11.32 36.88
CA ARG A 370 8.11 -11.95 37.99
C ARG A 370 7.65 -13.36 37.70
N TYR A 371 7.39 -13.70 36.44
CA TYR A 371 6.81 -14.96 36.00
C TYR A 371 7.61 -15.57 34.85
N ASP A 372 7.51 -16.89 34.70
CA ASP A 372 8.18 -17.64 33.64
C ASP A 372 7.26 -17.82 32.41
N GLY A 373 5.94 -17.68 32.58
CA GLY A 373 4.97 -17.78 31.47
C GLY A 373 3.52 -17.76 31.91
N VAL A 374 2.67 -18.06 30.93
CA VAL A 374 1.22 -18.28 31.13
C VAL A 374 0.89 -19.69 30.69
N ILE A 375 0.20 -20.44 31.54
CA ILE A 375 -0.36 -21.77 31.26
C ILE A 375 -1.89 -21.64 31.17
N THR A 376 -2.49 -22.30 30.19
CA THR A 376 -3.94 -22.30 30.00
C THR A 376 -4.49 -23.73 30.00
N PHE A 377 -5.43 -23.98 30.87
CA PHE A 377 -6.16 -25.23 30.94
C PHE A 377 -7.45 -25.12 30.15
N ARG A 378 -7.56 -25.90 29.08
CA ARG A 378 -8.75 -25.99 28.23
C ARG A 378 -9.49 -27.28 28.60
N PHE A 379 -10.49 -27.17 29.44
CA PHE A 379 -11.31 -28.32 29.86
C PHE A 379 -12.16 -28.82 28.71
N ASP A 380 -12.48 -30.13 28.72
CA ASP A 380 -13.24 -30.78 27.65
C ASP A 380 -14.68 -30.22 27.54
N GLU A 381 -15.20 -29.58 28.58
CA GLU A 381 -16.50 -28.90 28.60
C GLU A 381 -16.50 -27.48 28.06
N TYR A 382 -15.31 -26.92 27.79
CA TYR A 382 -15.17 -25.58 27.28
C TYR A 382 -15.43 -25.51 25.77
N ALA A 383 -15.95 -24.38 25.30
CA ALA A 383 -16.05 -24.14 23.88
C ALA A 383 -14.65 -23.92 23.26
N PRO A 384 -14.48 -24.14 21.94
CA PRO A 384 -13.23 -23.83 21.26
C PRO A 384 -12.76 -22.42 21.55
N GLY A 385 -11.48 -22.27 21.91
CA GLY A 385 -10.88 -20.98 22.27
C GLY A 385 -11.04 -20.58 23.74
N GLU A 386 -11.96 -21.18 24.50
CA GLU A 386 -12.09 -20.95 25.94
C GLU A 386 -10.98 -21.65 26.75
N GLY A 387 -10.59 -21.07 27.87
CA GLY A 387 -9.59 -21.62 28.76
C GLY A 387 -9.46 -20.86 30.07
N THR A 388 -9.00 -21.56 31.11
CA THR A 388 -8.63 -20.98 32.39
C THR A 388 -7.13 -20.77 32.43
N SER A 389 -6.68 -19.55 32.58
CA SER A 389 -5.27 -19.17 32.48
C SER A 389 -4.66 -18.80 33.80
N PHE A 390 -3.40 -19.16 33.97
CA PHE A 390 -2.59 -18.79 35.14
C PHE A 390 -1.22 -18.27 34.69
N LEU A 391 -0.76 -17.20 35.29
CA LEU A 391 0.66 -16.87 35.34
C LEU A 391 1.37 -17.94 36.17
N TYR A 392 2.55 -18.37 35.76
CA TYR A 392 3.32 -19.33 36.55
C TYR A 392 4.74 -18.89 36.82
N LYS A 393 5.26 -19.35 37.96
CA LYS A 393 6.66 -19.20 38.37
C LYS A 393 7.16 -20.52 38.94
N PHE A 394 8.21 -21.06 38.35
CA PHE A 394 8.90 -22.23 38.92
C PHE A 394 9.73 -21.85 40.11
N ASP A 395 9.85 -22.76 41.09
CA ASP A 395 10.86 -22.75 42.12
C ASP A 395 11.58 -24.11 42.17
N GLU A 396 12.41 -24.33 43.20
CA GLU A 396 13.23 -25.54 43.34
C GLU A 396 12.40 -26.85 43.44
N SER A 397 11.20 -26.79 43.98
CA SER A 397 10.39 -27.97 44.34
C SER A 397 9.00 -28.01 43.70
N GLY A 398 8.62 -26.93 43.01
CA GLY A 398 7.28 -26.83 42.45
C GLY A 398 7.05 -25.67 41.52
N VAL A 399 5.76 -25.33 41.42
CA VAL A 399 5.31 -24.21 40.60
C VAL A 399 4.22 -23.44 41.33
N ARG A 400 4.35 -22.12 41.33
CA ARG A 400 3.33 -21.19 41.78
C ARG A 400 2.47 -20.78 40.58
N PHE A 401 1.15 -20.98 40.68
CA PHE A 401 0.16 -20.48 39.76
C PHE A 401 -0.55 -19.26 40.35
N GLU A 402 -0.78 -18.25 39.53
CA GLU A 402 -1.57 -17.08 39.86
C GLU A 402 -2.65 -16.89 38.81
N TYR A 403 -3.92 -16.92 39.22
CA TYR A 403 -5.04 -16.83 38.27
C TYR A 403 -4.99 -15.54 37.46
N LEU A 404 -5.10 -15.66 36.14
CA LEU A 404 -5.07 -14.59 35.18
C LEU A 404 -6.43 -14.44 34.49
N SER A 405 -7.11 -13.34 34.78
CA SER A 405 -8.36 -13.00 34.08
C SER A 405 -8.07 -12.55 32.65
N LEU A 406 -8.93 -12.95 31.70
CA LEU A 406 -8.83 -12.59 30.28
C LEU A 406 -8.78 -11.09 30.03
N ARG A 407 -9.31 -10.25 30.93
CA ARG A 407 -9.23 -8.77 30.82
C ARG A 407 -7.78 -8.22 30.85
N TYR A 408 -6.83 -9.00 31.36
CA TYR A 408 -5.42 -8.66 31.39
C TYR A 408 -4.62 -9.28 30.25
N ILE A 409 -5.31 -9.82 29.24
CA ILE A 409 -4.71 -10.36 28.03
C ILE A 409 -5.07 -9.42 26.87
N GLN A 410 -4.07 -8.88 26.20
CA GLN A 410 -4.20 -8.03 25.01
C GLN A 410 -3.26 -8.56 23.92
N ASP A 411 -3.75 -8.73 22.71
CA ASP A 411 -2.95 -9.16 21.55
C ASP A 411 -2.02 -10.36 21.84
N GLN A 412 -2.55 -11.42 22.47
CA GLN A 412 -1.82 -12.63 22.90
C GLN A 412 -0.74 -12.36 23.98
N GLU A 413 -0.82 -11.24 24.67
CA GLU A 413 0.12 -10.86 25.73
C GLU A 413 -0.60 -10.62 27.05
N ALA A 414 -0.08 -11.20 28.14
CA ALA A 414 -0.46 -10.84 29.50
C ALA A 414 0.18 -9.51 29.86
N VAL A 415 -0.65 -8.49 30.10
CA VAL A 415 -0.22 -7.10 30.34
C VAL A 415 -0.43 -6.64 31.78
N GLY A 416 -1.02 -7.47 32.64
CA GLY A 416 -1.29 -7.14 34.04
C GLY A 416 -1.63 -8.35 34.88
N VAL A 417 -1.92 -8.11 36.14
CA VAL A 417 -2.31 -9.13 37.13
C VAL A 417 -3.62 -8.75 37.82
N ASN A 418 -4.30 -9.70 38.38
CA ASN A 418 -5.50 -9.44 39.20
C ASN A 418 -5.09 -8.67 40.49
N PRO A 419 -5.86 -7.65 40.93
CA PRO A 419 -5.53 -6.88 42.14
C PRO A 419 -5.47 -7.74 43.43
N ALA A 420 -6.32 -8.77 43.49
CA ALA A 420 -6.31 -9.76 44.58
C ALA A 420 -6.22 -11.15 43.94
N PRO A 421 -5.02 -11.58 43.53
CA PRO A 421 -4.86 -12.81 42.77
C PRO A 421 -5.08 -14.04 43.64
N LEU A 422 -5.77 -15.04 43.08
CA LEU A 422 -5.74 -16.37 43.62
C LEU A 422 -4.39 -17.00 43.29
N VAL A 423 -3.63 -17.32 44.34
CA VAL A 423 -2.31 -17.95 44.22
C VAL A 423 -2.39 -19.39 44.73
N VAL A 424 -1.90 -20.31 43.91
CA VAL A 424 -1.90 -21.75 44.21
C VAL A 424 -0.48 -22.28 44.00
N TYR A 425 -0.04 -23.11 44.94
CA TYR A 425 1.26 -23.76 44.84
C TYR A 425 1.06 -25.28 44.63
N PHE A 426 1.82 -25.83 43.67
CA PHE A 426 1.91 -27.26 43.39
C PHE A 426 3.36 -27.73 43.50
N SER A 427 3.58 -28.81 44.26
CA SER A 427 4.87 -29.51 44.28
C SER A 427 4.95 -30.55 43.18
N PHE A 428 6.09 -30.67 42.51
CA PHE A 428 6.32 -31.74 41.53
C PHE A 428 6.51 -33.08 42.27
N GLY A 429 5.71 -34.07 41.88
CA GLY A 429 5.87 -35.44 42.33
C GLY A 429 6.72 -36.24 41.33
N ARG A 430 7.62 -37.04 41.81
CA ARG A 430 8.23 -38.10 40.98
C ARG A 430 7.15 -39.17 40.75
N SER A 431 7.00 -39.60 39.48
CA SER A 431 6.07 -40.66 39.05
C SER A 431 6.36 -41.98 39.72
#